data_bbe7e088746437b02ec47d17dbb80783
#
_entry.id   bbe7e088746437b02ec47d17dbb80783
#
_cell.length_a   1.000
_cell.length_b   1.000
_cell.length_c   1.000
_cell.angle_alpha   90.00
_cell.angle_beta   90.00
_cell.angle_gamma   90.00
#
_symmetry.space_group_name_H-M   'P 1'
#
loop_
_entity.id
_entity.type
_entity.pdbx_description
1 polymer ?
#
loop_
_entity_poly.entity_id
_entity_poly.type
_entity_poly.pdbx_seq_one_letter_code
_entity_poly.pdbx_strand_id
1 'polypeptide(L)'
;MTNPYSNYFFKKFFICLNSNDRIYLLKKIENSIIKLSLDEIGTYPIQTIIEYLNNKIEKMIVISAIKDHIPELIYNQYGSYVVEKLISCVDEKDIPFLYSFIANNFIQLAFNNNAICVIKKLLALNLNKYMHDIIKNIVIKHAKEFILHPCGNFVIQAIVEFWVDYLDIIFLYKNNFFNLSLEKYASNVIERFIEKDERILMEYIDEIIASGKIYEIMKSKFGNYVIQKAIKLSKNAYKNKLVFNAAIMINNLKDNKLIIKWKSILMPHINELPEDSIAKLNFRNFFNI
;
A
#
# COMPACT_ATOMS: atom_id res chain seq x y z
N MET A 1 17.58 5.58 27.45
CA MET A 1 16.58 5.52 26.39
C MET A 1 17.03 4.65 25.19
N THR A 2 18.29 4.25 25.13
CA THR A 2 18.83 3.37 24.07
C THR A 2 19.01 1.90 24.49
N ASN A 3 18.43 1.48 25.60
CA ASN A 3 18.43 0.10 26.07
C ASN A 3 17.03 -0.53 25.81
N PRO A 4 16.92 -1.74 25.22
CA PRO A 4 15.65 -2.38 24.90
C PRO A 4 14.68 -2.51 26.09
N TYR A 5 15.21 -2.84 27.26
CA TYR A 5 14.39 -2.98 28.48
C TYR A 5 13.90 -1.63 29.02
N SER A 6 14.63 -0.53 28.74
CA SER A 6 14.26 0.80 29.23
C SER A 6 13.11 1.42 28.45
N ASN A 7 12.82 0.99 27.22
CA ASN A 7 11.74 1.56 26.42
C ASN A 7 10.36 1.30 27.04
N TYR A 8 10.11 0.08 27.49
CA TYR A 8 8.85 -0.28 28.14
C TYR A 8 8.67 0.46 29.47
N PHE A 9 9.76 0.55 30.25
CA PHE A 9 9.77 1.35 31.48
C PHE A 9 9.53 2.83 31.18
N PHE A 10 10.23 3.39 30.18
CA PHE A 10 10.08 4.80 29.81
C PHE A 10 8.64 5.14 29.43
N LYS A 11 7.99 4.31 28.64
CA LYS A 11 6.57 4.52 28.26
C LYS A 11 5.69 4.64 29.51
N LYS A 12 5.78 3.69 30.43
CA LYS A 12 5.02 3.74 31.68
C LYS A 12 5.35 4.95 32.53
N PHE A 13 6.65 5.21 32.67
CA PHE A 13 7.15 6.35 33.43
C PHE A 13 6.61 7.67 32.87
N PHE A 14 6.76 7.91 31.55
CA PHE A 14 6.33 9.16 30.92
C PHE A 14 4.84 9.42 31.06
N ILE A 15 4.01 8.40 30.95
CA ILE A 15 2.56 8.49 31.10
C ILE A 15 2.18 8.92 32.53
N CYS A 16 2.89 8.44 33.55
CA CYS A 16 2.60 8.75 34.95
C CYS A 16 3.07 10.15 35.38
N LEU A 17 3.92 10.83 34.60
CA LEU A 17 4.40 12.16 34.92
C LEU A 17 3.27 13.20 34.80
N ASN A 18 3.22 14.15 35.74
CA ASN A 18 2.44 15.36 35.59
C ASN A 18 3.04 16.32 34.55
N SER A 19 2.31 17.34 34.16
CA SER A 19 2.72 18.28 33.10
C SER A 19 4.04 18.99 33.39
N ASN A 20 4.28 19.41 34.62
CA ASN A 20 5.51 20.13 35.00
C ASN A 20 6.74 19.22 34.87
N ASP A 21 6.62 17.99 35.36
CA ASP A 21 7.69 16.99 35.27
C ASP A 21 7.99 16.58 33.83
N ARG A 22 6.95 16.48 32.97
CA ARG A 22 7.11 16.24 31.52
C ARG A 22 7.88 17.39 30.87
N ILE A 23 7.48 18.63 31.12
CA ILE A 23 8.17 19.80 30.55
C ILE A 23 9.63 19.84 31.05
N TYR A 24 9.88 19.56 32.32
CA TYR A 24 11.25 19.50 32.86
C TYR A 24 12.07 18.42 32.16
N LEU A 25 11.54 17.21 32.00
CA LEU A 25 12.17 16.11 31.30
C LEU A 25 12.46 16.49 29.84
N LEU A 26 11.47 17.02 29.12
CA LEU A 26 11.62 17.41 27.71
C LEU A 26 12.74 18.44 27.51
N LYS A 27 12.82 19.46 28.36
CA LYS A 27 13.91 20.44 28.34
C LYS A 27 15.29 19.79 28.59
N LYS A 28 15.35 18.76 29.43
CA LYS A 28 16.62 18.03 29.69
C LYS A 28 17.09 17.19 28.52
N ILE A 29 16.18 16.66 27.74
CA ILE A 29 16.50 15.79 26.59
C ILE A 29 16.44 16.51 25.24
N GLU A 30 16.04 17.80 25.20
CA GLU A 30 15.80 18.56 23.98
C GLU A 30 16.91 18.41 22.95
N ASN A 31 18.17 18.61 23.33
CA ASN A 31 19.36 18.47 22.48
C ASN A 31 19.64 17.01 22.07
N SER A 32 18.96 16.04 22.65
CA SER A 32 19.13 14.62 22.33
C SER A 32 17.99 14.05 21.50
N ILE A 33 16.89 14.81 21.28
CA ILE A 33 15.71 14.33 20.57
C ILE A 33 16.06 13.80 19.17
N ILE A 34 16.85 14.53 18.40
CA ILE A 34 17.23 14.10 17.04
C ILE A 34 18.10 12.85 17.08
N LYS A 35 19.15 12.84 17.92
CA LYS A 35 19.99 11.66 18.07
C LYS A 35 19.19 10.42 18.47
N LEU A 36 18.24 10.54 19.39
CA LEU A 36 17.36 9.46 19.81
C LEU A 36 16.38 9.05 18.67
N SER A 37 15.87 10.01 17.91
CA SER A 37 14.98 9.74 16.78
C SER A 37 15.64 8.93 15.65
N LEU A 38 16.97 9.05 15.51
CA LEU A 38 17.76 8.34 14.51
C LEU A 38 18.32 7.00 15.01
N ASP A 39 18.17 6.70 16.29
CA ASP A 39 18.66 5.46 16.92
C ASP A 39 17.59 4.37 16.89
N GLU A 40 17.99 3.12 16.62
CA GLU A 40 17.11 1.95 16.51
C GLU A 40 16.20 1.76 17.72
N ILE A 41 16.73 1.99 18.91
CA ILE A 41 16.02 1.80 20.18
C ILE A 41 15.46 3.14 20.68
N GLY A 42 16.22 4.22 20.52
CA GLY A 42 15.86 5.58 20.94
C GLY A 42 14.61 6.15 20.27
N THR A 43 14.30 5.70 19.07
CA THR A 43 13.09 6.13 18.33
C THR A 43 11.79 5.82 19.09
N TYR A 44 11.71 4.70 19.82
CA TYR A 44 10.50 4.32 20.57
C TYR A 44 10.14 5.30 21.70
N PRO A 45 11.05 5.72 22.58
CA PRO A 45 10.79 6.79 23.54
C PRO A 45 10.31 8.08 22.91
N ILE A 46 10.91 8.51 21.78
CA ILE A 46 10.50 9.74 21.10
C ILE A 46 9.08 9.60 20.51
N GLN A 47 8.74 8.47 19.89
CA GLN A 47 7.38 8.18 19.45
C GLN A 47 6.39 8.19 20.62
N THR A 48 6.78 7.65 21.78
CA THR A 48 5.94 7.70 22.99
C THR A 48 5.72 9.15 23.46
N ILE A 49 6.77 9.98 23.49
CA ILE A 49 6.63 11.39 23.83
C ILE A 49 5.59 12.06 22.92
N ILE A 50 5.73 11.89 21.60
CA ILE A 50 4.83 12.49 20.61
C ILE A 50 3.37 12.03 20.81
N GLU A 51 3.17 10.75 21.10
CA GLU A 51 1.85 10.14 21.33
C GLU A 51 1.12 10.77 22.53
N TYR A 52 1.86 11.20 23.55
CA TYR A 52 1.32 11.70 24.81
C TYR A 52 1.53 13.20 25.05
N LEU A 53 1.82 13.99 24.00
CA LEU A 53 1.90 15.45 24.09
C LEU A 53 0.53 16.05 24.49
N ASN A 54 0.46 16.68 25.65
CA ASN A 54 -0.81 17.16 26.22
C ASN A 54 -1.04 18.67 26.08
N ASN A 55 0.02 19.46 26.11
CA ASN A 55 -0.12 20.90 26.16
C ASN A 55 0.79 21.61 25.15
N LYS A 56 0.54 22.91 24.98
CA LYS A 56 1.25 23.75 24.01
C LYS A 56 2.76 23.81 24.25
N ILE A 57 3.21 23.81 25.51
CA ILE A 57 4.64 23.93 25.84
C ILE A 57 5.37 22.64 25.48
N GLU A 58 4.80 21.47 25.83
CA GLU A 58 5.36 20.17 25.44
C GLU A 58 5.48 20.07 23.90
N LYS A 59 4.42 20.43 23.16
CA LYS A 59 4.43 20.47 21.69
C LYS A 59 5.51 21.40 21.16
N MET A 60 5.63 22.62 21.70
CA MET A 60 6.65 23.59 21.26
C MET A 60 8.06 23.05 21.41
N ILE A 61 8.42 22.43 22.55
CA ILE A 61 9.75 21.89 22.78
C ILE A 61 10.08 20.80 21.73
N VAL A 62 9.19 19.83 21.56
CA VAL A 62 9.43 18.71 20.65
C VAL A 62 9.45 19.17 19.20
N ILE A 63 8.50 20.00 18.78
CA ILE A 63 8.40 20.51 17.41
C ILE A 63 9.60 21.39 17.07
N SER A 64 10.03 22.27 17.97
CA SER A 64 11.21 23.12 17.75
C SER A 64 12.49 22.32 17.58
N ALA A 65 12.64 21.22 18.33
CA ALA A 65 13.81 20.34 18.20
C ALA A 65 13.81 19.57 16.86
N ILE A 66 12.64 19.27 16.28
CA ILE A 66 12.51 18.38 15.12
C ILE A 66 12.43 19.16 13.81
N LYS A 67 11.84 20.35 13.78
CA LYS A 67 11.40 21.03 12.54
C LYS A 67 12.52 21.21 11.50
N ASP A 68 13.73 21.54 11.92
CA ASP A 68 14.84 21.81 11.02
C ASP A 68 15.56 20.52 10.57
N HIS A 69 15.17 19.36 11.15
CA HIS A 69 15.72 18.03 10.87
C HIS A 69 14.78 17.11 10.11
N ILE A 70 13.66 17.63 9.60
CA ILE A 70 12.67 16.82 8.83
C ILE A 70 13.31 16.06 7.67
N PRO A 71 14.18 16.66 6.82
CA PRO A 71 14.81 15.92 5.73
C PRO A 71 15.64 14.74 6.23
N GLU A 72 16.43 14.94 7.30
CA GLU A 72 17.24 13.87 7.87
C GLU A 72 16.39 12.74 8.46
N LEU A 73 15.34 13.08 9.21
CA LEU A 73 14.46 12.11 9.85
C LEU A 73 13.66 11.30 8.84
N ILE A 74 13.06 11.94 7.84
CA ILE A 74 12.13 11.27 6.91
C ILE A 74 12.83 10.27 5.99
N TYR A 75 14.11 10.49 5.66
CA TYR A 75 14.92 9.57 4.87
C TYR A 75 15.64 8.51 5.70
N ASN A 76 15.67 8.65 7.02
CA ASN A 76 16.29 7.68 7.92
C ASN A 76 15.35 6.52 8.24
N GLN A 77 15.88 5.31 8.36
CA GLN A 77 15.12 4.09 8.64
C GLN A 77 14.31 4.18 9.95
N TYR A 78 14.84 4.78 10.99
CA TYR A 78 14.21 4.91 12.31
C TYR A 78 13.50 6.26 12.47
N GLY A 79 14.09 7.33 11.94
CA GLY A 79 13.56 8.68 11.99
C GLY A 79 12.22 8.82 11.26
N SER A 80 12.01 8.06 10.19
CA SER A 80 10.74 8.05 9.44
C SER A 80 9.54 7.66 10.32
N TYR A 81 9.71 6.78 11.30
CA TYR A 81 8.65 6.42 12.26
C TYR A 81 8.32 7.57 13.22
N VAL A 82 9.29 8.43 13.55
CA VAL A 82 9.05 9.64 14.34
C VAL A 82 8.21 10.64 13.55
N VAL A 83 8.53 10.83 12.26
CA VAL A 83 7.76 11.70 11.36
C VAL A 83 6.34 11.14 11.15
N GLU A 84 6.19 9.84 10.97
CA GLU A 84 4.89 9.17 10.88
C GLU A 84 4.05 9.38 12.14
N LYS A 85 4.69 9.31 13.33
CA LYS A 85 4.02 9.57 14.61
C LYS A 85 3.59 11.03 14.75
N LEU A 86 4.41 11.99 14.28
CA LEU A 86 4.04 13.42 14.25
C LEU A 86 2.76 13.64 13.42
N ILE A 87 2.72 13.12 12.21
CA ILE A 87 1.54 13.22 11.32
C ILE A 87 0.30 12.60 11.97
N SER A 88 0.48 11.55 12.78
CA SER A 88 -0.64 10.82 13.40
C SER A 88 -1.21 11.50 14.63
N CYS A 89 -0.39 12.24 15.39
CA CYS A 89 -0.72 12.68 16.75
C CYS A 89 -0.73 14.20 16.92
N VAL A 90 -0.19 14.95 15.94
CA VAL A 90 -0.08 16.41 16.01
C VAL A 90 -0.94 17.04 14.92
N ASP A 91 -1.72 18.06 15.29
CA ASP A 91 -2.56 18.77 14.32
C ASP A 91 -1.72 19.41 13.21
N GLU A 92 -2.20 19.39 11.97
CA GLU A 92 -1.57 20.01 10.80
C GLU A 92 -1.16 21.46 11.04
N LYS A 93 -2.02 22.23 11.73
CA LYS A 93 -1.76 23.64 12.07
C LYS A 93 -0.54 23.87 12.96
N ASP A 94 -0.12 22.85 13.73
CA ASP A 94 1.03 22.91 14.62
C ASP A 94 2.34 22.49 13.87
N ILE A 95 2.24 21.80 12.73
CA ILE A 95 3.35 21.29 11.92
C ILE A 95 3.24 21.63 10.41
N PRO A 96 2.87 22.87 10.02
CA PRO A 96 2.65 23.23 8.61
C PRO A 96 3.92 23.11 7.77
N PHE A 97 5.10 23.26 8.38
CA PHE A 97 6.39 23.06 7.72
C PHE A 97 6.58 21.64 7.21
N LEU A 98 6.06 20.63 7.93
CA LEU A 98 6.14 19.22 7.54
C LEU A 98 5.27 18.96 6.30
N TYR A 99 4.03 19.46 6.30
CA TYR A 99 3.14 19.31 5.15
C TYR A 99 3.67 20.03 3.90
N SER A 100 4.23 21.24 4.08
CA SER A 100 4.89 21.97 2.98
C SER A 100 6.11 21.22 2.44
N PHE A 101 6.94 20.64 3.33
CA PHE A 101 8.08 19.83 2.92
C PHE A 101 7.64 18.60 2.11
N ILE A 102 6.61 17.88 2.60
CA ILE A 102 6.09 16.71 1.90
C ILE A 102 5.51 17.09 0.54
N ALA A 103 4.71 18.15 0.45
CA ALA A 103 4.13 18.60 -0.82
C ALA A 103 5.20 18.92 -1.88
N ASN A 104 6.25 19.64 -1.48
CA ASN A 104 7.34 20.03 -2.37
C ASN A 104 8.25 18.87 -2.80
N ASN A 105 8.31 17.78 -2.01
CA ASN A 105 9.20 16.65 -2.25
C ASN A 105 8.45 15.34 -2.48
N PHE A 106 7.15 15.38 -2.77
CA PHE A 106 6.26 14.21 -2.75
C PHE A 106 6.78 13.04 -3.58
N ILE A 107 7.23 13.27 -4.82
CA ILE A 107 7.72 12.21 -5.71
C ILE A 107 8.97 11.54 -5.13
N GLN A 108 9.95 12.32 -4.66
CA GLN A 108 11.19 11.78 -4.09
C GLN A 108 10.90 10.95 -2.83
N LEU A 109 9.99 11.44 -1.98
CA LEU A 109 9.57 10.73 -0.76
C LEU A 109 8.81 9.44 -1.09
N ALA A 110 7.90 9.50 -2.05
CA ALA A 110 7.11 8.34 -2.49
C ALA A 110 7.97 7.25 -3.13
N PHE A 111 9.13 7.59 -3.68
CA PHE A 111 10.07 6.66 -4.31
C PHE A 111 11.18 6.21 -3.38
N ASN A 112 11.20 6.66 -2.13
CA ASN A 112 12.20 6.28 -1.14
C ASN A 112 11.68 5.18 -0.19
N ASN A 113 12.50 4.16 0.08
CA ASN A 113 12.15 3.01 0.89
C ASN A 113 11.77 3.35 2.35
N ASN A 114 12.37 4.38 2.92
CA ASN A 114 12.10 4.80 4.30
C ASN A 114 10.95 5.81 4.35
N ALA A 115 10.95 6.78 3.44
CA ALA A 115 9.95 7.86 3.45
C ALA A 115 8.55 7.40 3.01
N ILE A 116 8.43 6.30 2.27
CA ILE A 116 7.13 5.81 1.78
C ILE A 116 6.14 5.49 2.91
N CYS A 117 6.61 5.10 4.09
CA CYS A 117 5.74 4.85 5.25
C CYS A 117 5.04 6.15 5.70
N VAL A 118 5.76 7.28 5.66
CA VAL A 118 5.23 8.61 5.99
C VAL A 118 4.17 9.03 4.96
N ILE A 119 4.45 8.82 3.66
CA ILE A 119 3.49 9.12 2.58
C ILE A 119 2.22 8.27 2.73
N LYS A 120 2.34 6.97 2.95
CA LYS A 120 1.18 6.09 3.19
C LYS A 120 0.35 6.55 4.39
N LYS A 121 1.01 6.97 5.46
CA LYS A 121 0.33 7.48 6.64
C LYS A 121 -0.41 8.78 6.36
N LEU A 122 0.21 9.70 5.62
CA LEU A 122 -0.42 10.94 5.19
C LEU A 122 -1.69 10.69 4.36
N LEU A 123 -1.60 9.79 3.37
CA LEU A 123 -2.72 9.44 2.48
C LEU A 123 -3.89 8.79 3.21
N ALA A 124 -3.65 8.17 4.37
CA ALA A 124 -4.69 7.57 5.22
C ALA A 124 -5.43 8.61 6.09
N LEU A 125 -4.98 9.86 6.10
CA LEU A 125 -5.65 10.94 6.85
C LEU A 125 -6.72 11.62 5.98
N ASN A 126 -7.67 12.28 6.65
CA ASN A 126 -8.59 13.19 5.99
C ASN A 126 -7.88 14.51 5.67
N LEU A 127 -7.21 14.55 4.53
CA LEU A 127 -6.45 15.72 4.10
C LEU A 127 -7.35 16.91 3.82
N ASN A 128 -6.86 18.13 4.08
CA ASN A 128 -7.52 19.32 3.58
C ASN A 128 -7.52 19.33 2.04
N LYS A 129 -8.49 20.01 1.45
CA LYS A 129 -8.70 20.03 -0.01
C LYS A 129 -7.45 20.44 -0.79
N TYR A 130 -6.71 21.44 -0.30
CA TYR A 130 -5.52 21.95 -0.97
C TYR A 130 -4.43 20.86 -1.09
N MET A 131 -4.14 20.15 0.00
CA MET A 131 -3.14 19.08 0.02
C MET A 131 -3.59 17.89 -0.82
N HIS A 132 -4.87 17.51 -0.72
CA HIS A 132 -5.46 16.46 -1.54
C HIS A 132 -5.31 16.74 -3.04
N ASP A 133 -5.68 17.96 -3.48
CA ASP A 133 -5.61 18.34 -4.90
C ASP A 133 -4.16 18.39 -5.42
N ILE A 134 -3.20 18.87 -4.62
CA ILE A 134 -1.77 18.84 -4.97
C ILE A 134 -1.32 17.40 -5.22
N ILE A 135 -1.56 16.51 -4.26
CA ILE A 135 -1.11 15.12 -4.35
C ILE A 135 -1.79 14.42 -5.53
N LYS A 136 -3.09 14.61 -5.71
CA LYS A 136 -3.86 14.05 -6.82
C LYS A 136 -3.27 14.46 -8.18
N ASN A 137 -2.98 15.75 -8.35
CA ASN A 137 -2.39 16.26 -9.60
C ASN A 137 -0.98 15.67 -9.85
N ILE A 138 -0.15 15.53 -8.81
CA ILE A 138 1.17 14.88 -8.94
C ILE A 138 1.01 13.44 -9.37
N VAL A 139 0.11 12.69 -8.74
CA VAL A 139 -0.12 11.26 -9.06
C VAL A 139 -0.66 11.09 -10.47
N ILE A 140 -1.61 11.92 -10.91
CA ILE A 140 -2.13 11.90 -12.28
C ILE A 140 -1.01 12.13 -13.29
N LYS A 141 -0.19 13.15 -13.07
CA LYS A 141 0.91 13.51 -13.97
C LYS A 141 1.97 12.41 -14.11
N HIS A 142 2.23 11.66 -13.03
CA HIS A 142 3.28 10.64 -12.97
C HIS A 142 2.72 9.23 -12.78
N ALA A 143 1.47 8.98 -13.19
CA ALA A 143 0.74 7.74 -12.93
C ALA A 143 1.52 6.48 -13.35
N LYS A 144 2.12 6.50 -14.56
CA LYS A 144 2.92 5.38 -15.07
C LYS A 144 4.17 5.11 -14.22
N GLU A 145 4.84 6.15 -13.77
CA GLU A 145 6.02 6.00 -12.92
C GLU A 145 5.64 5.40 -11.56
N PHE A 146 4.58 5.91 -10.94
CA PHE A 146 4.11 5.40 -9.66
C PHE A 146 3.77 3.92 -9.68
N ILE A 147 2.98 3.47 -10.67
CA ILE A 147 2.50 2.08 -10.69
C ILE A 147 3.63 1.07 -10.93
N LEU A 148 4.67 1.44 -11.67
CA LEU A 148 5.80 0.58 -11.99
C LEU A 148 6.95 0.65 -10.97
N HIS A 149 6.93 1.61 -10.03
CA HIS A 149 8.03 1.82 -9.09
C HIS A 149 7.91 0.90 -7.85
N PRO A 150 9.02 0.32 -7.34
CA PRO A 150 9.00 -0.57 -6.15
C PRO A 150 8.36 0.04 -4.91
N CYS A 151 8.52 1.35 -4.69
CA CYS A 151 7.88 2.08 -3.59
C CYS A 151 6.62 2.82 -4.04
N GLY A 152 6.67 3.48 -5.20
CA GLY A 152 5.59 4.31 -5.72
C GLY A 152 4.25 3.59 -5.88
N ASN A 153 4.26 2.28 -6.18
CA ASN A 153 3.05 1.47 -6.28
C ASN A 153 2.21 1.49 -4.99
N PHE A 154 2.84 1.65 -3.83
CA PHE A 154 2.14 1.76 -2.55
C PHE A 154 1.35 3.07 -2.42
N VAL A 155 1.74 4.14 -3.13
CA VAL A 155 0.96 5.38 -3.18
C VAL A 155 -0.38 5.13 -3.85
N ILE A 156 -0.37 4.47 -5.02
CA ILE A 156 -1.61 4.12 -5.74
C ILE A 156 -2.49 3.20 -4.89
N GLN A 157 -1.90 2.18 -4.26
CA GLN A 157 -2.64 1.28 -3.37
C GLN A 157 -3.26 2.04 -2.18
N ALA A 158 -2.54 2.97 -1.55
CA ALA A 158 -3.05 3.76 -0.44
C ALA A 158 -4.19 4.70 -0.86
N ILE A 159 -4.08 5.35 -2.02
CA ILE A 159 -5.18 6.17 -2.57
C ILE A 159 -6.43 5.31 -2.78
N VAL A 160 -6.30 4.15 -3.40
CA VAL A 160 -7.43 3.23 -3.62
C VAL A 160 -8.04 2.74 -2.31
N GLU A 161 -7.24 2.58 -1.27
CA GLU A 161 -7.72 2.17 0.05
C GLU A 161 -8.50 3.24 0.77
N PHE A 162 -7.97 4.47 0.79
CA PHE A 162 -8.41 5.50 1.74
C PHE A 162 -9.21 6.65 1.10
N TRP A 163 -9.04 6.95 -0.20
CA TRP A 163 -9.68 8.10 -0.82
C TRP A 163 -11.08 7.78 -1.37
N VAL A 164 -11.97 8.75 -1.32
CA VAL A 164 -13.35 8.61 -1.83
C VAL A 164 -13.37 8.63 -3.35
N ASP A 165 -12.53 9.46 -3.96
CA ASP A 165 -12.42 9.66 -5.41
C ASP A 165 -11.36 8.78 -6.08
N TYR A 166 -11.07 7.60 -5.49
CA TYR A 166 -10.09 6.64 -5.97
C TYR A 166 -10.33 6.18 -7.42
N LEU A 167 -11.56 6.23 -7.90
CA LEU A 167 -11.89 5.84 -9.28
C LEU A 167 -11.18 6.71 -10.31
N ASP A 168 -10.98 7.99 -10.05
CA ASP A 168 -10.23 8.89 -10.95
C ASP A 168 -8.81 8.38 -11.20
N ILE A 169 -8.21 7.76 -10.19
CA ILE A 169 -6.87 7.18 -10.30
C ILE A 169 -6.91 5.82 -11.01
N ILE A 170 -7.90 4.97 -10.73
CA ILE A 170 -8.04 3.67 -11.41
C ILE A 170 -8.23 3.87 -12.91
N PHE A 171 -9.06 4.83 -13.33
CA PHE A 171 -9.35 5.09 -14.73
C PHE A 171 -8.13 5.52 -15.57
N LEU A 172 -7.04 6.01 -14.94
CA LEU A 172 -5.79 6.28 -15.65
C LEU A 172 -5.14 5.01 -16.24
N TYR A 173 -5.51 3.84 -15.72
CA TYR A 173 -4.93 2.55 -16.10
C TYR A 173 -5.90 1.67 -16.90
N LYS A 174 -7.10 2.15 -17.17
CA LYS A 174 -8.11 1.44 -17.98
C LYS A 174 -7.56 1.08 -19.36
N ASN A 175 -7.98 -0.08 -19.89
CA ASN A 175 -7.50 -0.67 -21.14
C ASN A 175 -6.00 -1.06 -21.14
N ASN A 176 -5.38 -1.13 -19.96
CA ASN A 176 -4.00 -1.58 -19.79
C ASN A 176 -3.83 -2.57 -18.62
N PHE A 177 -4.92 -3.07 -18.07
CA PHE A 177 -4.92 -3.98 -16.94
C PHE A 177 -4.17 -5.29 -17.25
N PHE A 178 -4.31 -5.80 -18.48
CA PHE A 178 -3.56 -6.99 -18.91
C PHE A 178 -2.06 -6.77 -18.78
N ASN A 179 -1.49 -5.74 -19.43
CA ASN A 179 -0.05 -5.50 -19.42
C ASN A 179 0.47 -5.22 -17.99
N LEU A 180 -0.27 -4.41 -17.22
CA LEU A 180 0.08 -4.07 -15.84
C LEU A 180 0.05 -5.30 -14.92
N SER A 181 -0.82 -6.28 -15.19
CA SER A 181 -0.83 -7.54 -14.44
C SER A 181 0.42 -8.38 -14.66
N LEU A 182 1.13 -8.20 -15.76
CA LEU A 182 2.38 -8.91 -16.04
C LEU A 182 3.60 -8.29 -15.35
N GLU A 183 3.46 -7.07 -14.84
CA GLU A 183 4.54 -6.30 -14.22
C GLU A 183 4.65 -6.57 -12.70
N LYS A 184 5.89 -6.65 -12.21
CA LYS A 184 6.20 -7.05 -10.82
C LYS A 184 5.47 -6.24 -9.76
N TYR A 185 5.45 -4.92 -9.90
CA TYR A 185 4.88 -4.01 -8.90
C TYR A 185 3.45 -3.62 -9.23
N ALA A 186 3.16 -3.42 -10.52
CA ALA A 186 1.83 -3.04 -10.97
C ALA A 186 0.79 -4.16 -10.72
N SER A 187 1.19 -5.43 -10.80
CA SER A 187 0.29 -6.56 -10.50
C SER A 187 -0.35 -6.44 -9.12
N ASN A 188 0.40 -6.00 -8.09
CA ASN A 188 -0.14 -5.79 -6.75
C ASN A 188 -1.19 -4.65 -6.72
N VAL A 189 -1.00 -3.64 -7.57
CA VAL A 189 -1.96 -2.53 -7.70
C VAL A 189 -3.23 -3.01 -8.39
N ILE A 190 -3.11 -3.80 -9.46
CA ILE A 190 -4.28 -4.39 -10.15
C ILE A 190 -5.05 -5.31 -9.21
N GLU A 191 -4.36 -6.13 -8.40
CA GLU A 191 -5.02 -6.94 -7.36
C GLU A 191 -5.84 -6.07 -6.39
N ARG A 192 -5.31 -4.91 -5.98
CA ARG A 192 -6.03 -3.98 -5.11
C ARG A 192 -7.23 -3.33 -5.82
N PHE A 193 -7.11 -3.00 -7.11
CA PHE A 193 -8.19 -2.44 -7.91
C PHE A 193 -9.41 -3.38 -7.98
N ILE A 194 -9.17 -4.63 -8.38
CA ILE A 194 -10.22 -5.64 -8.51
C ILE A 194 -10.82 -6.09 -7.17
N GLU A 195 -10.08 -5.93 -6.07
CA GLU A 195 -10.56 -6.20 -4.71
C GLU A 195 -11.45 -5.08 -4.17
N LYS A 196 -11.15 -3.83 -4.55
CA LYS A 196 -11.84 -2.65 -4.04
C LYS A 196 -13.22 -2.43 -4.64
N ASP A 197 -13.39 -2.71 -5.94
CA ASP A 197 -14.63 -2.37 -6.67
C ASP A 197 -15.00 -3.49 -7.65
N GLU A 198 -16.22 -4.03 -7.49
CA GLU A 198 -16.74 -5.11 -8.33
C GLU A 198 -16.87 -4.70 -9.81
N ARG A 199 -17.14 -3.43 -10.11
CA ARG A 199 -17.21 -2.91 -11.50
C ARG A 199 -15.84 -2.98 -12.15
N ILE A 200 -14.78 -2.65 -11.42
CA ILE A 200 -13.40 -2.74 -11.92
C ILE A 200 -12.99 -4.21 -12.11
N LEU A 201 -13.44 -5.10 -11.23
CA LEU A 201 -13.26 -6.54 -11.43
C LEU A 201 -13.91 -7.02 -12.74
N MET A 202 -15.13 -6.58 -13.04
CA MET A 202 -15.83 -6.93 -14.29
C MET A 202 -15.08 -6.36 -15.51
N GLU A 203 -14.68 -5.09 -15.48
CA GLU A 203 -13.88 -4.47 -16.55
C GLU A 203 -12.55 -5.20 -16.77
N TYR A 204 -11.87 -5.58 -15.69
CA TYR A 204 -10.65 -6.38 -15.75
C TYR A 204 -10.88 -7.72 -16.46
N ILE A 205 -11.93 -8.45 -16.08
CA ILE A 205 -12.26 -9.75 -16.69
C ILE A 205 -12.57 -9.59 -18.17
N ASP A 206 -13.35 -8.59 -18.55
CA ASP A 206 -13.68 -8.33 -19.96
C ASP A 206 -12.44 -7.96 -20.78
N GLU A 207 -11.53 -7.13 -20.25
CA GLU A 207 -10.27 -6.80 -20.92
C GLU A 207 -9.37 -8.04 -21.11
N ILE A 208 -9.22 -8.88 -20.06
CA ILE A 208 -8.39 -10.09 -20.15
C ILE A 208 -8.94 -11.08 -21.18
N ILE A 209 -10.25 -11.27 -21.21
CA ILE A 209 -10.89 -12.17 -22.17
C ILE A 209 -10.80 -11.61 -23.59
N ALA A 210 -11.10 -10.33 -23.78
CA ALA A 210 -11.00 -9.66 -25.07
C ALA A 210 -9.58 -9.67 -25.64
N SER A 211 -8.55 -9.66 -24.79
CA SER A 211 -7.16 -9.76 -25.22
C SER A 211 -6.81 -11.06 -25.90
N GLY A 212 -7.55 -12.15 -25.64
CA GLY A 212 -7.23 -13.51 -26.08
C GLY A 212 -5.95 -14.11 -25.46
N LYS A 213 -5.34 -13.44 -24.49
CA LYS A 213 -4.02 -13.75 -23.94
C LYS A 213 -4.05 -14.35 -22.52
N ILE A 214 -5.13 -15.03 -22.17
CA ILE A 214 -5.29 -15.68 -20.86
C ILE A 214 -4.12 -16.63 -20.57
N TYR A 215 -3.63 -17.35 -21.57
CA TYR A 215 -2.48 -18.21 -21.43
C TYR A 215 -1.24 -17.46 -20.94
N GLU A 216 -0.98 -16.25 -21.44
CA GLU A 216 0.19 -15.45 -21.04
C GLU A 216 0.10 -15.04 -19.58
N ILE A 217 -1.08 -14.62 -19.13
CA ILE A 217 -1.28 -14.22 -17.73
C ILE A 217 -1.23 -15.42 -16.77
N MET A 218 -1.74 -16.60 -17.19
CA MET A 218 -1.69 -17.83 -16.40
C MET A 218 -0.26 -18.30 -16.13
N LYS A 219 0.65 -18.15 -17.08
CA LYS A 219 2.07 -18.54 -16.92
C LYS A 219 2.96 -17.45 -16.34
N SER A 220 2.47 -16.21 -16.27
CA SER A 220 3.24 -15.09 -15.74
C SER A 220 3.60 -15.29 -14.28
N LYS A 221 4.82 -14.88 -13.87
CA LYS A 221 5.26 -14.91 -12.47
C LYS A 221 4.39 -14.04 -11.57
N PHE A 222 3.81 -12.98 -12.10
CA PHE A 222 3.02 -12.00 -11.37
C PHE A 222 1.54 -12.06 -11.73
N GLY A 223 1.20 -12.06 -13.02
CA GLY A 223 -0.18 -12.06 -13.51
C GLY A 223 -0.99 -13.27 -13.08
N ASN A 224 -0.34 -14.43 -12.84
CA ASN A 224 -1.04 -15.59 -12.34
C ASN A 224 -1.75 -15.38 -11.00
N TYR A 225 -1.23 -14.49 -10.13
CA TYR A 225 -1.88 -14.15 -8.84
C TYR A 225 -3.09 -13.25 -9.06
N VAL A 226 -2.98 -12.29 -9.99
CA VAL A 226 -4.09 -11.38 -10.31
C VAL A 226 -5.30 -12.15 -10.85
N ILE A 227 -5.09 -13.06 -11.83
CA ILE A 227 -6.20 -13.84 -12.40
C ILE A 227 -6.78 -14.84 -11.39
N GLN A 228 -5.96 -15.44 -10.52
CA GLN A 228 -6.46 -16.29 -9.42
C GLN A 228 -7.34 -15.47 -8.46
N LYS A 229 -6.94 -14.25 -8.12
CA LYS A 229 -7.72 -13.34 -7.30
C LYS A 229 -9.04 -12.97 -7.99
N ALA A 230 -8.98 -12.69 -9.29
CA ALA A 230 -10.18 -12.40 -10.09
C ALA A 230 -11.17 -13.59 -10.08
N ILE A 231 -10.69 -14.83 -10.25
CA ILE A 231 -11.54 -16.03 -10.16
C ILE A 231 -12.18 -16.14 -8.76
N LYS A 232 -11.40 -15.90 -7.70
CA LYS A 232 -11.89 -15.98 -6.32
C LYS A 232 -12.96 -14.93 -6.01
N LEU A 233 -12.81 -13.70 -6.52
CA LEU A 233 -13.69 -12.57 -6.23
C LEU A 233 -14.92 -12.56 -7.12
N SER A 234 -14.81 -13.06 -8.37
CA SER A 234 -15.91 -13.04 -9.35
C SER A 234 -17.05 -13.99 -8.96
N LYS A 235 -18.26 -13.69 -9.47
CA LYS A 235 -19.49 -14.44 -9.21
C LYS A 235 -20.23 -14.71 -10.52
N ASN A 236 -21.13 -15.68 -10.49
CA ASN A 236 -22.09 -15.95 -11.57
C ASN A 236 -21.45 -16.02 -12.98
N ALA A 237 -22.03 -15.32 -13.94
CA ALA A 237 -21.62 -15.33 -15.34
C ALA A 237 -20.15 -14.91 -15.55
N TYR A 238 -19.64 -13.92 -14.82
CA TYR A 238 -18.24 -13.47 -14.92
C TYR A 238 -17.25 -14.54 -14.44
N LYS A 239 -17.57 -15.23 -13.35
CA LYS A 239 -16.78 -16.36 -12.87
C LYS A 239 -16.76 -17.48 -13.91
N ASN A 240 -17.93 -17.88 -14.41
CA ASN A 240 -18.05 -18.93 -15.42
C ASN A 240 -17.27 -18.58 -16.69
N LYS A 241 -17.36 -17.34 -17.16
CA LYS A 241 -16.63 -16.83 -18.32
C LYS A 241 -15.11 -16.91 -18.13
N LEU A 242 -14.60 -16.52 -16.95
CA LEU A 242 -13.18 -16.56 -16.65
C LEU A 242 -12.67 -17.99 -16.47
N VAL A 243 -13.40 -18.83 -15.73
CA VAL A 243 -13.07 -20.26 -15.52
C VAL A 243 -13.11 -21.02 -16.84
N PHE A 244 -14.10 -20.78 -17.69
CA PHE A 244 -14.21 -21.38 -19.04
C PHE A 244 -12.97 -21.09 -19.87
N ASN A 245 -12.57 -19.83 -19.99
CA ASN A 245 -11.42 -19.43 -20.79
C ASN A 245 -10.09 -19.97 -20.22
N ALA A 246 -9.93 -19.98 -18.87
CA ALA A 246 -8.75 -20.53 -18.23
C ALA A 246 -8.66 -22.05 -18.41
N ALA A 247 -9.77 -22.78 -18.33
CA ALA A 247 -9.81 -24.22 -18.50
C ALA A 247 -9.43 -24.66 -19.93
N ILE A 248 -9.87 -23.93 -20.96
CA ILE A 248 -9.46 -24.21 -22.35
C ILE A 248 -7.95 -24.05 -22.51
N MET A 249 -7.33 -23.07 -21.85
CA MET A 249 -5.90 -22.77 -21.99
C MET A 249 -5.00 -23.73 -21.23
N ILE A 250 -5.53 -24.59 -20.35
CA ILE A 250 -4.72 -25.46 -19.50
C ILE A 250 -3.91 -26.47 -20.34
N ASN A 251 -4.47 -26.93 -21.45
CA ASN A 251 -3.82 -27.89 -22.37
C ASN A 251 -2.56 -27.30 -23.05
N ASN A 252 -2.45 -25.97 -23.08
CA ASN A 252 -1.31 -25.28 -23.68
C ASN A 252 -0.14 -25.10 -22.67
N LEU A 253 -0.36 -25.37 -21.39
CA LEU A 253 0.67 -25.28 -20.37
C LEU A 253 1.65 -26.46 -20.52
N LYS A 254 2.95 -26.16 -20.48
CA LYS A 254 4.04 -27.18 -20.64
C LYS A 254 4.71 -27.53 -19.31
N ASP A 255 4.58 -26.64 -18.29
CA ASP A 255 5.18 -26.84 -16.98
C ASP A 255 4.22 -27.65 -16.08
N ASN A 256 4.64 -28.85 -15.69
CA ASN A 256 3.87 -29.74 -14.83
C ASN A 256 3.49 -29.11 -13.48
N LYS A 257 4.36 -28.30 -12.88
CA LYS A 257 4.04 -27.62 -11.62
C LYS A 257 2.92 -26.60 -11.81
N LEU A 258 2.97 -25.88 -12.93
CA LEU A 258 1.95 -24.89 -13.28
C LEU A 258 0.62 -25.58 -13.62
N ILE A 259 0.64 -26.70 -14.32
CA ILE A 259 -0.54 -27.53 -14.63
C ILE A 259 -1.20 -28.02 -13.34
N ILE A 260 -0.44 -28.60 -12.39
CA ILE A 260 -0.96 -29.07 -11.10
C ILE A 260 -1.58 -27.89 -10.31
N LYS A 261 -0.90 -26.76 -10.29
CA LYS A 261 -1.40 -25.53 -9.64
C LYS A 261 -2.75 -25.10 -10.23
N TRP A 262 -2.83 -24.99 -11.56
CA TRP A 262 -4.06 -24.55 -12.22
C TRP A 262 -5.17 -25.59 -12.12
N LYS A 263 -4.86 -26.89 -12.10
CA LYS A 263 -5.83 -27.94 -11.77
C LYS A 263 -6.50 -27.66 -10.41
N SER A 264 -5.69 -27.46 -9.38
CA SER A 264 -6.21 -27.22 -8.02
C SER A 264 -7.06 -25.96 -7.91
N ILE A 265 -6.75 -24.91 -8.68
CA ILE A 265 -7.48 -23.64 -8.69
C ILE A 265 -8.82 -23.79 -9.42
N LEU A 266 -8.84 -24.43 -10.57
CA LEU A 266 -10.04 -24.53 -11.42
C LEU A 266 -10.98 -25.63 -10.99
N MET A 267 -10.48 -26.73 -10.41
CA MET A 267 -11.28 -27.90 -10.02
C MET A 267 -12.55 -27.57 -9.20
N PRO A 268 -12.50 -26.70 -8.18
CA PRO A 268 -13.70 -26.36 -7.42
C PRO A 268 -14.79 -25.66 -8.24
N HIS A 269 -14.39 -25.00 -9.33
CA HIS A 269 -15.28 -24.16 -10.15
C HIS A 269 -15.70 -24.82 -11.46
N ILE A 270 -14.98 -25.82 -11.90
CA ILE A 270 -15.26 -26.47 -13.20
C ILE A 270 -16.63 -27.18 -13.21
N ASN A 271 -17.07 -27.69 -12.05
CA ASN A 271 -18.36 -28.35 -11.90
C ASN A 271 -19.55 -27.36 -11.97
N GLU A 272 -19.30 -26.06 -11.78
CA GLU A 272 -20.31 -25.00 -11.93
C GLU A 272 -20.58 -24.67 -13.42
N LEU A 273 -19.72 -25.12 -14.33
CA LEU A 273 -19.92 -24.94 -15.77
C LEU A 273 -20.96 -25.96 -16.30
N PRO A 274 -21.70 -25.62 -17.42
CA PRO A 274 -22.58 -26.58 -18.09
C PRO A 274 -21.90 -27.89 -18.43
N GLU A 275 -22.62 -29.04 -18.33
CA GLU A 275 -22.02 -30.37 -18.52
C GLU A 275 -21.46 -30.57 -19.92
N ASP A 276 -22.13 -30.00 -20.94
CA ASP A 276 -21.77 -30.06 -22.35
C ASP A 276 -20.74 -28.99 -22.75
N SER A 277 -20.27 -28.19 -21.83
CA SER A 277 -19.29 -27.15 -22.17
C SER A 277 -17.95 -27.75 -22.62
N ILE A 278 -17.42 -27.26 -23.73
CA ILE A 278 -16.12 -27.66 -24.29
C ILE A 278 -15.03 -27.52 -23.23
N ALA A 279 -15.07 -26.46 -22.38
CA ALA A 279 -14.10 -26.26 -21.33
C ALA A 279 -14.11 -27.36 -20.27
N LYS A 280 -15.31 -27.80 -19.84
CA LYS A 280 -15.49 -28.88 -18.86
C LYS A 280 -15.04 -30.22 -19.43
N LEU A 281 -15.42 -30.53 -20.65
CA LEU A 281 -15.00 -31.75 -21.35
C LEU A 281 -13.47 -31.77 -21.55
N ASN A 282 -12.86 -30.70 -22.04
CA ASN A 282 -11.43 -30.61 -22.22
C ASN A 282 -10.67 -30.75 -20.90
N PHE A 283 -11.15 -30.12 -19.83
CA PHE A 283 -10.52 -30.18 -18.50
C PHE A 283 -10.60 -31.61 -17.94
N ARG A 284 -11.77 -32.27 -18.02
CA ARG A 284 -11.96 -33.65 -17.58
C ARG A 284 -11.07 -34.62 -18.37
N ASN A 285 -11.06 -34.51 -19.69
CA ASN A 285 -10.24 -35.35 -20.55
C ASN A 285 -8.73 -35.19 -20.29
N PHE A 286 -8.29 -33.93 -20.10
CA PHE A 286 -6.88 -33.66 -19.83
C PHE A 286 -6.38 -34.26 -18.50
N PHE A 287 -7.25 -34.33 -17.50
CA PHE A 287 -6.89 -34.84 -16.17
C PHE A 287 -7.42 -36.26 -15.91
N ASN A 288 -8.06 -36.91 -16.88
CA ASN A 288 -8.68 -38.24 -16.76
C ASN A 288 -9.65 -38.37 -15.56
N ILE A 289 -10.60 -37.41 -15.42
CA ILE A 289 -11.56 -37.31 -14.31
C ILE A 289 -13.00 -37.18 -14.81
#